data_9a04a019ce7342c67a62df8b890c6686
#
_entry.id   9a04a019ce7342c67a62df8b890c6686
#
_cell.length_a   1.000
_cell.length_b   1.000
_cell.length_c   1.000
_cell.angle_alpha   90.00
_cell.angle_beta   90.00
_cell.angle_gamma   90.00
#
_symmetry.space_group_name_H-M   'P 1'
#
loop_
_entity.id
_entity.type
_entity.pdbx_description
1 polymer ?
#
loop_
_entity_poly.entity_id
_entity_poly.type
_entity_poly.pdbx_seq_one_letter_code
_entity_poly.pdbx_strand_id
1 'polypeptide(L)'
;MELKDKVVVVTGGASGIGAAMARRFVQAGARAVVVADRHGAQAAALAATIGAHPAEADVAVEADLLRLIDQTESRHGAIDLFCSNAGITAHGGPELPDADWQRVMAVNLMAHVHAARALLPRMLARGNGYLLQTASAAGLLSQFDAPYAVSKHAAVAFAEWLSITYGARGIGVSCLCPGGVDTPLLDAETPQRRALMAEGIVSADAVAQAVVDGLREERFLILPQPFIHEQMQRKAADPDRWLRGMRRWQAGVG
;
A
#
# COMPACT_ATOMS: atom_id res chain seq x y z
N MET A 1 -9.65 -13.87 3.81
CA MET A 1 -10.95 -13.34 3.32
C MET A 1 -11.11 -13.66 1.83
N GLU A 2 -12.28 -14.09 1.37
CA GLU A 2 -12.57 -14.25 -0.06
C GLU A 2 -13.10 -12.94 -0.64
N LEU A 3 -12.71 -12.64 -1.90
CA LEU A 3 -13.08 -11.40 -2.58
C LEU A 3 -14.45 -11.48 -3.28
N LYS A 4 -14.94 -12.69 -3.52
CA LYS A 4 -16.25 -12.90 -4.17
C LYS A 4 -17.36 -12.18 -3.38
N ASP A 5 -18.20 -11.44 -4.10
CA ASP A 5 -19.34 -10.69 -3.56
C ASP A 5 -18.97 -9.52 -2.61
N LYS A 6 -17.70 -9.10 -2.54
CA LYS A 6 -17.20 -8.03 -1.66
C LYS A 6 -17.23 -6.65 -2.31
N VAL A 7 -17.42 -5.62 -1.50
CA VAL A 7 -17.20 -4.22 -1.88
C VAL A 7 -15.78 -3.83 -1.50
N VAL A 8 -15.01 -3.40 -2.49
CA VAL A 8 -13.58 -3.12 -2.35
C VAL A 8 -13.27 -1.70 -2.81
N VAL A 9 -12.45 -0.99 -2.03
CA VAL A 9 -11.89 0.31 -2.43
C VAL A 9 -10.38 0.18 -2.57
N VAL A 10 -9.81 0.72 -3.65
CA VAL A 10 -8.37 0.77 -3.89
C VAL A 10 -7.95 2.21 -4.12
N THR A 11 -7.17 2.80 -3.22
CA THR A 11 -6.58 4.14 -3.38
C THR A 11 -5.29 4.07 -4.17
N GLY A 12 -4.95 5.13 -4.95
CA GLY A 12 -3.88 5.07 -5.94
C GLY A 12 -4.18 4.01 -7.00
N GLY A 13 -5.46 3.83 -7.31
CA GLY A 13 -5.97 2.73 -8.12
C GLY A 13 -5.79 2.90 -9.62
N ALA A 14 -5.42 4.09 -10.10
CA ALA A 14 -5.33 4.36 -11.54
C ALA A 14 -4.07 3.81 -12.21
N SER A 15 -3.04 3.44 -11.46
CA SER A 15 -1.77 2.96 -12.01
C SER A 15 -1.08 1.91 -11.13
N GLY A 16 0.01 1.33 -11.63
CA GLY A 16 0.91 0.45 -10.89
C GLY A 16 0.20 -0.68 -10.14
N ILE A 17 0.60 -0.89 -8.89
CA ILE A 17 0.07 -1.94 -8.01
C ILE A 17 -1.44 -1.76 -7.80
N GLY A 18 -1.91 -0.52 -7.59
CA GLY A 18 -3.34 -0.25 -7.38
C GLY A 18 -4.20 -0.68 -8.56
N ALA A 19 -3.77 -0.36 -9.79
CA ALA A 19 -4.47 -0.77 -11.00
C ALA A 19 -4.46 -2.30 -11.19
N ALA A 20 -3.34 -2.96 -10.90
CA ALA A 20 -3.24 -4.42 -10.96
C ALA A 20 -4.16 -5.09 -9.92
N MET A 21 -4.18 -4.58 -8.69
CA MET A 21 -5.10 -5.06 -7.65
C MET A 21 -6.56 -4.88 -8.08
N ALA A 22 -6.93 -3.70 -8.60
CA ALA A 22 -8.30 -3.45 -9.05
C ALA A 22 -8.74 -4.45 -10.12
N ARG A 23 -7.91 -4.69 -11.16
CA ARG A 23 -8.18 -5.72 -12.18
C ARG A 23 -8.36 -7.11 -11.55
N ARG A 24 -7.45 -7.48 -10.67
CA ARG A 24 -7.45 -8.80 -10.06
C ARG A 24 -8.64 -9.01 -9.14
N PHE A 25 -9.10 -7.97 -8.44
CA PHE A 25 -10.27 -8.05 -7.57
C PHE A 25 -11.57 -8.19 -8.35
N VAL A 26 -11.70 -7.48 -9.49
CA VAL A 26 -12.82 -7.70 -10.42
C VAL A 26 -12.84 -9.14 -10.93
N GLN A 27 -11.69 -9.66 -11.39
CA GLN A 27 -11.54 -11.05 -11.85
C GLN A 27 -11.84 -12.09 -10.76
N ALA A 28 -11.55 -11.76 -9.49
CA ALA A 28 -11.86 -12.60 -8.35
C ALA A 28 -13.35 -12.54 -7.92
N GLY A 29 -14.20 -11.82 -8.67
CA GLY A 29 -15.64 -11.77 -8.45
C GLY A 29 -16.09 -10.81 -7.37
N ALA A 30 -15.30 -9.78 -7.05
CA ALA A 30 -15.76 -8.71 -6.18
C ALA A 30 -17.05 -8.08 -6.73
N ARG A 31 -18.03 -7.81 -5.86
CA ARG A 31 -19.32 -7.23 -6.23
C ARG A 31 -19.20 -5.81 -6.75
N ALA A 32 -18.31 -5.04 -6.13
CA ALA A 32 -17.96 -3.70 -6.57
C ALA A 32 -16.49 -3.43 -6.24
N VAL A 33 -15.74 -2.88 -7.20
CA VAL A 33 -14.38 -2.38 -7.01
C VAL A 33 -14.40 -0.88 -7.31
N VAL A 34 -14.03 -0.05 -6.33
CA VAL A 34 -13.90 1.40 -6.49
C VAL A 34 -12.43 1.72 -6.70
N VAL A 35 -12.11 2.25 -7.88
CA VAL A 35 -10.79 2.73 -8.28
C VAL A 35 -10.69 4.20 -7.89
N ALA A 36 -10.07 4.49 -6.75
CA ALA A 36 -9.91 5.85 -6.25
C ALA A 36 -8.50 6.38 -6.56
N ASP A 37 -8.43 7.56 -7.18
CA ASP A 37 -7.17 8.22 -7.50
C ASP A 37 -7.36 9.74 -7.56
N ARG A 38 -6.31 10.52 -7.29
CA ARG A 38 -6.32 11.97 -7.48
C ARG A 38 -6.42 12.36 -8.97
N HIS A 39 -6.04 11.47 -9.85
CA HIS A 39 -6.17 11.60 -11.31
C HIS A 39 -7.49 10.96 -11.78
N GLY A 40 -8.61 11.63 -11.52
CA GLY A 40 -9.96 11.13 -11.78
C GLY A 40 -10.18 10.62 -13.22
N ALA A 41 -9.62 11.29 -14.23
CA ALA A 41 -9.71 10.85 -15.62
C ALA A 41 -9.01 9.50 -15.86
N GLN A 42 -7.85 9.26 -15.25
CA GLN A 42 -7.14 7.98 -15.37
C GLN A 42 -7.89 6.87 -14.62
N ALA A 43 -8.43 7.17 -13.43
CA ALA A 43 -9.27 6.24 -12.70
C ALA A 43 -10.52 5.85 -13.51
N ALA A 44 -11.17 6.81 -14.16
CA ALA A 44 -12.34 6.57 -15.02
C ALA A 44 -11.99 5.70 -16.24
N ALA A 45 -10.88 5.98 -16.91
CA ALA A 45 -10.42 5.20 -18.04
C ALA A 45 -10.16 3.73 -17.66
N LEU A 46 -9.44 3.48 -16.56
CA LEU A 46 -9.22 2.13 -16.08
C LEU A 46 -10.53 1.46 -15.67
N ALA A 47 -11.35 2.13 -14.86
CA ALA A 47 -12.60 1.58 -14.36
C ALA A 47 -13.52 1.11 -15.50
N ALA A 48 -13.62 1.89 -16.58
CA ALA A 48 -14.39 1.55 -17.77
C ALA A 48 -13.87 0.27 -18.45
N THR A 49 -12.56 0.02 -18.46
CA THR A 49 -12.00 -1.17 -19.11
C THR A 49 -12.18 -2.46 -18.31
N ILE A 50 -12.35 -2.36 -16.99
CA ILE A 50 -12.40 -3.53 -16.11
C ILE A 50 -13.79 -3.75 -15.46
N GLY A 51 -14.76 -2.89 -15.76
CA GLY A 51 -16.09 -2.96 -15.12
C GLY A 51 -16.09 -2.53 -13.65
N ALA A 52 -15.19 -1.61 -13.27
CA ALA A 52 -15.09 -1.04 -11.93
C ALA A 52 -15.75 0.35 -11.85
N HIS A 53 -15.73 0.97 -10.67
CA HIS A 53 -16.31 2.28 -10.40
C HIS A 53 -15.20 3.30 -10.12
N PRO A 54 -15.12 4.42 -10.87
CA PRO A 54 -14.10 5.44 -10.62
C PRO A 54 -14.50 6.36 -9.46
N ALA A 55 -13.49 6.86 -8.75
CA ALA A 55 -13.66 7.94 -7.78
C ALA A 55 -12.44 8.86 -7.82
N GLU A 56 -12.66 10.17 -7.83
CA GLU A 56 -11.59 11.14 -7.67
C GLU A 56 -11.45 11.50 -6.19
N ALA A 57 -10.23 11.29 -5.64
CA ALA A 57 -9.93 11.60 -4.25
C ALA A 57 -8.42 11.82 -4.07
N ASP A 58 -8.05 12.92 -3.42
CA ASP A 58 -6.69 13.10 -2.88
C ASP A 58 -6.64 12.53 -1.46
N VAL A 59 -5.91 11.44 -1.28
CA VAL A 59 -5.80 10.77 0.02
C VAL A 59 -5.09 11.61 1.09
N ALA A 60 -4.34 12.65 0.70
CA ALA A 60 -3.74 13.60 1.64
C ALA A 60 -4.80 14.52 2.28
N VAL A 61 -6.01 14.59 1.71
CA VAL A 61 -7.13 15.41 2.18
C VAL A 61 -8.14 14.50 2.88
N GLU A 62 -8.25 14.61 4.22
CA GLU A 62 -9.16 13.75 5.01
C GLU A 62 -10.61 13.83 4.53
N ALA A 63 -11.08 15.04 4.15
CA ALA A 63 -12.45 15.23 3.64
C ALA A 63 -12.72 14.46 2.34
N ASP A 64 -11.72 14.28 1.47
CA ASP A 64 -11.84 13.50 0.25
C ASP A 64 -11.98 12.00 0.57
N LEU A 65 -11.22 11.49 1.54
CA LEU A 65 -11.37 10.12 2.01
C LEU A 65 -12.73 9.86 2.65
N LEU A 66 -13.23 10.78 3.47
CA LEU A 66 -14.57 10.68 4.05
C LEU A 66 -15.62 10.62 2.95
N ARG A 67 -15.57 11.55 1.99
CA ARG A 67 -16.46 11.59 0.83
C ARG A 67 -16.40 10.29 0.00
N LEU A 68 -15.18 9.76 -0.26
CA LEU A 68 -14.99 8.51 -0.96
C LEU A 68 -15.69 7.33 -0.25
N ILE A 69 -15.48 7.21 1.06
CA ILE A 69 -16.08 6.15 1.88
C ILE A 69 -17.61 6.28 1.88
N ASP A 70 -18.15 7.47 2.16
CA ASP A 70 -19.59 7.71 2.23
C ASP A 70 -20.28 7.44 0.89
N GLN A 71 -19.72 7.92 -0.21
CA GLN A 71 -20.25 7.67 -1.55
C GLN A 71 -20.18 6.20 -1.94
N THR A 72 -19.10 5.50 -1.57
CA THR A 72 -18.97 4.07 -1.83
C THR A 72 -20.04 3.29 -1.08
N GLU A 73 -20.18 3.53 0.22
CA GLU A 73 -21.17 2.81 1.03
C GLU A 73 -22.61 3.13 0.63
N SER A 74 -22.90 4.37 0.24
CA SER A 74 -24.23 4.78 -0.26
C SER A 74 -24.61 4.06 -1.56
N ARG A 75 -23.64 3.81 -2.46
CA ARG A 75 -23.91 3.23 -3.78
C ARG A 75 -23.83 1.71 -3.80
N HIS A 76 -22.91 1.13 -3.02
CA HIS A 76 -22.54 -0.27 -3.13
C HIS A 76 -22.75 -1.05 -1.82
N GLY A 77 -23.16 -0.38 -0.74
CA GLY A 77 -23.23 -0.98 0.59
C GLY A 77 -21.89 -0.98 1.32
N ALA A 78 -21.88 -1.58 2.49
CA ALA A 78 -20.73 -1.56 3.38
C ALA A 78 -19.43 -2.00 2.70
N ILE A 79 -18.34 -1.25 2.93
CA ILE A 79 -17.00 -1.57 2.40
C ILE A 79 -16.45 -2.77 3.17
N ASP A 80 -16.22 -3.88 2.48
CA ASP A 80 -15.63 -5.10 3.05
C ASP A 80 -14.11 -5.02 3.15
N LEU A 81 -13.46 -4.48 2.10
CA LEU A 81 -12.01 -4.33 2.00
C LEU A 81 -11.64 -2.90 1.60
N PHE A 82 -10.79 -2.25 2.36
CA PHE A 82 -10.20 -0.97 1.99
C PHE A 82 -8.69 -1.10 1.83
N CYS A 83 -8.19 -0.82 0.62
CA CYS A 83 -6.78 -0.86 0.29
C CYS A 83 -6.20 0.56 0.30
N SER A 84 -5.53 0.94 1.40
CA SER A 84 -4.71 2.14 1.49
C SER A 84 -3.41 1.89 0.73
N ASN A 85 -3.45 2.16 -0.60
CA ASN A 85 -2.34 1.80 -1.48
C ASN A 85 -1.64 3.02 -2.10
N ALA A 86 -2.28 4.18 -2.18
CA ALA A 86 -1.63 5.38 -2.69
C ALA A 86 -0.31 5.65 -1.96
N GLY A 87 0.72 6.03 -2.72
CA GLY A 87 2.03 6.32 -2.16
C GLY A 87 2.86 7.17 -3.09
N ILE A 88 3.75 7.96 -2.51
CA ILE A 88 4.71 8.83 -3.20
C ILE A 88 6.10 8.72 -2.57
N THR A 89 7.12 9.17 -3.30
CA THR A 89 8.47 9.35 -2.77
C THR A 89 8.91 10.81 -2.86
N ALA A 90 9.95 11.15 -2.09
CA ALA A 90 10.76 12.34 -2.25
C ALA A 90 12.22 11.92 -2.07
N HIS A 91 13.05 12.22 -3.08
CA HIS A 91 14.44 11.78 -3.11
C HIS A 91 15.30 12.69 -2.26
N GLY A 92 15.97 12.12 -1.25
CA GLY A 92 16.87 12.82 -0.36
C GLY A 92 16.75 12.40 1.10
N GLY A 93 17.33 13.24 1.96
CA GLY A 93 17.48 13.02 3.40
C GLY A 93 16.97 14.20 4.23
N PRO A 94 17.64 14.49 5.37
CA PRO A 94 17.23 15.57 6.27
C PRO A 94 17.37 16.98 5.67
N GLU A 95 18.06 17.13 4.56
CA GLU A 95 18.22 18.39 3.83
C GLU A 95 16.98 18.80 3.02
N LEU A 96 16.01 17.89 2.83
CA LEU A 96 14.78 18.21 2.12
C LEU A 96 13.93 19.21 2.91
N PRO A 97 13.20 20.11 2.20
CA PRO A 97 12.24 21.00 2.84
C PRO A 97 11.18 20.27 3.66
N ASP A 98 10.76 20.84 4.78
CA ASP A 98 9.70 20.29 5.63
C ASP A 98 8.41 19.98 4.84
N ALA A 99 8.09 20.78 3.83
CA ALA A 99 6.91 20.57 2.98
C ALA A 99 6.95 19.24 2.22
N ASP A 100 8.13 18.78 1.78
CA ASP A 100 8.28 17.48 1.11
C ASP A 100 8.12 16.33 2.10
N TRP A 101 8.71 16.45 3.29
CA TRP A 101 8.51 15.52 4.39
C TRP A 101 7.02 15.40 4.76
N GLN A 102 6.36 16.53 4.98
CA GLN A 102 4.93 16.58 5.32
C GLN A 102 4.06 15.97 4.24
N ARG A 103 4.36 16.24 2.96
CA ARG A 103 3.62 15.67 1.84
C ARG A 103 3.76 14.14 1.77
N VAL A 104 4.97 13.60 1.96
CA VAL A 104 5.20 12.15 1.99
C VAL A 104 4.47 11.52 3.16
N MET A 105 4.56 12.11 4.36
CA MET A 105 3.84 11.63 5.55
C MET A 105 2.33 11.70 5.39
N ALA A 106 1.80 12.76 4.78
CA ALA A 106 0.37 12.91 4.55
C ALA A 106 -0.19 11.78 3.66
N VAL A 107 0.51 11.45 2.56
CA VAL A 107 0.08 10.41 1.62
C VAL A 107 0.38 8.99 2.15
N ASN A 108 1.61 8.74 2.60
CA ASN A 108 2.07 7.38 2.89
C ASN A 108 1.65 6.86 4.28
N LEU A 109 1.27 7.77 5.20
CA LEU A 109 0.87 7.40 6.56
C LEU A 109 -0.49 7.99 6.95
N MET A 110 -0.65 9.33 6.90
CA MET A 110 -1.88 9.95 7.43
C MET A 110 -3.12 9.53 6.65
N ALA A 111 -3.01 9.27 5.35
CA ALA A 111 -4.09 8.68 4.56
C ALA A 111 -4.57 7.33 5.13
N HIS A 112 -3.65 6.48 5.59
CA HIS A 112 -3.98 5.20 6.23
C HIS A 112 -4.72 5.43 7.57
N VAL A 113 -4.24 6.40 8.36
CA VAL A 113 -4.86 6.79 9.64
C VAL A 113 -6.27 7.34 9.43
N HIS A 114 -6.46 8.24 8.46
CA HIS A 114 -7.76 8.85 8.15
C HIS A 114 -8.76 7.79 7.66
N ALA A 115 -8.35 6.91 6.76
CA ALA A 115 -9.18 5.81 6.29
C ALA A 115 -9.60 4.87 7.43
N ALA A 116 -8.66 4.47 8.29
CA ALA A 116 -8.94 3.62 9.43
C ALA A 116 -9.88 4.32 10.44
N ARG A 117 -9.65 5.61 10.74
CA ARG A 117 -10.51 6.42 11.61
C ARG A 117 -11.96 6.43 11.15
N ALA A 118 -12.20 6.57 9.84
CA ALA A 118 -13.53 6.61 9.26
C ALA A 118 -14.21 5.23 9.21
N LEU A 119 -13.43 4.17 8.91
CA LEU A 119 -13.98 2.84 8.66
C LEU A 119 -14.13 2.00 9.92
N LEU A 120 -13.20 2.10 10.88
CA LEU A 120 -13.22 1.25 12.08
C LEU A 120 -14.53 1.30 12.86
N PRO A 121 -15.15 2.46 13.15
CA PRO A 121 -16.45 2.50 13.85
C PRO A 121 -17.52 1.70 13.09
N ARG A 122 -17.55 1.80 11.76
CA ARG A 122 -18.52 1.13 10.88
C ARG A 122 -18.27 -0.38 10.83
N MET A 123 -17.00 -0.77 10.66
CA MET A 123 -16.57 -2.18 10.62
C MET A 123 -16.79 -2.87 11.97
N LEU A 124 -16.47 -2.21 13.08
CA LEU A 124 -16.67 -2.74 14.42
C LEU A 124 -18.16 -2.90 14.77
N ALA A 125 -19.01 -1.97 14.35
CA ALA A 125 -20.47 -2.05 14.58
C ALA A 125 -21.10 -3.30 13.93
N ARG A 126 -20.54 -3.76 12.79
CA ARG A 126 -21.01 -4.97 12.10
C ARG A 126 -20.18 -6.23 12.41
N GLY A 127 -19.10 -6.09 13.18
CA GLY A 127 -18.22 -7.19 13.59
C GLY A 127 -17.34 -7.75 12.48
N ASN A 128 -17.22 -7.07 11.33
CA ASN A 128 -16.36 -7.50 10.22
C ASN A 128 -15.85 -6.33 9.39
N GLY A 129 -14.68 -6.52 8.77
CA GLY A 129 -14.05 -5.60 7.84
C GLY A 129 -12.59 -5.98 7.62
N TYR A 130 -12.00 -5.44 6.56
CA TYR A 130 -10.60 -5.73 6.24
C TYR A 130 -9.87 -4.47 5.76
N LEU A 131 -8.67 -4.25 6.30
CA LEU A 131 -7.79 -3.14 5.95
C LEU A 131 -6.49 -3.69 5.36
N LEU A 132 -6.21 -3.39 4.10
CA LEU A 132 -4.93 -3.67 3.47
C LEU A 132 -4.10 -2.38 3.43
N GLN A 133 -2.94 -2.40 4.09
CA GLN A 133 -2.01 -1.27 4.15
C GLN A 133 -0.82 -1.54 3.23
N THR A 134 -0.63 -0.73 2.18
CA THR A 134 0.55 -0.86 1.29
C THR A 134 1.71 -0.04 1.86
N ALA A 135 2.62 -0.74 2.53
CA ALA A 135 3.91 -0.19 2.95
C ALA A 135 4.98 -0.37 1.84
N SER A 136 6.10 -0.99 2.15
CA SER A 136 7.21 -1.29 1.23
C SER A 136 8.25 -2.14 1.96
N ALA A 137 9.13 -2.82 1.23
CA ALA A 137 10.38 -3.36 1.79
C ALA A 137 11.21 -2.26 2.47
N ALA A 138 11.15 -1.01 2.00
CA ALA A 138 11.78 0.14 2.66
C ALA A 138 11.20 0.43 4.05
N GLY A 139 9.98 -0.02 4.36
CA GLY A 139 9.38 0.02 5.70
C GLY A 139 9.89 -1.07 6.65
N LEU A 140 10.65 -2.03 6.15
CA LEU A 140 11.25 -3.12 6.92
C LEU A 140 12.77 -3.02 6.98
N LEU A 141 13.41 -2.55 5.91
CA LEU A 141 14.84 -2.67 5.66
C LEU A 141 15.60 -1.33 5.64
N SER A 142 14.94 -0.19 5.57
CA SER A 142 15.48 1.18 5.41
C SER A 142 16.39 1.31 4.19
N GLN A 143 15.86 1.85 3.11
CA GLN A 143 16.58 1.96 1.84
C GLN A 143 16.46 3.37 1.28
N PHE A 144 17.51 3.89 0.66
CA PHE A 144 17.59 5.13 -0.11
C PHE A 144 17.07 6.38 0.60
N ASP A 145 15.84 6.80 0.33
CA ASP A 145 15.27 8.09 0.69
C ASP A 145 14.68 8.10 2.09
N ALA A 146 15.13 9.02 2.93
CA ALA A 146 14.73 9.05 4.33
C ALA A 146 13.22 9.31 4.53
N PRO A 147 12.57 10.28 3.84
CA PRO A 147 11.12 10.50 4.03
C PRO A 147 10.29 9.27 3.65
N TYR A 148 10.67 8.60 2.55
CA TYR A 148 10.00 7.40 2.10
C TYR A 148 10.17 6.25 3.11
N ALA A 149 11.42 5.92 3.48
CA ALA A 149 11.70 4.84 4.41
C ALA A 149 11.04 5.06 5.78
N VAL A 150 11.10 6.28 6.33
CA VAL A 150 10.46 6.63 7.61
C VAL A 150 8.94 6.48 7.51
N SER A 151 8.31 7.04 6.47
CA SER A 151 6.85 6.94 6.29
C SER A 151 6.37 5.49 6.13
N LYS A 152 7.15 4.66 5.42
CA LYS A 152 6.80 3.24 5.21
C LYS A 152 7.03 2.39 6.47
N HIS A 153 8.04 2.69 7.31
CA HIS A 153 8.17 2.09 8.65
C HIS A 153 6.98 2.46 9.54
N ALA A 154 6.57 3.73 9.52
CA ALA A 154 5.40 4.18 10.27
C ALA A 154 4.11 3.49 9.80
N ALA A 155 3.95 3.25 8.48
CA ALA A 155 2.81 2.51 7.93
C ALA A 155 2.79 1.04 8.38
N VAL A 156 3.97 0.37 8.44
CA VAL A 156 4.08 -0.99 8.99
C VAL A 156 3.66 -1.01 10.46
N ALA A 157 4.24 -0.12 11.27
CA ALA A 157 3.92 -0.03 12.71
C ALA A 157 2.43 0.26 12.95
N PHE A 158 1.83 1.11 12.12
CA PHE A 158 0.39 1.39 12.19
C PHE A 158 -0.46 0.17 11.82
N ALA A 159 -0.08 -0.59 10.79
CA ALA A 159 -0.74 -1.83 10.42
C ALA A 159 -0.66 -2.89 11.53
N GLU A 160 0.52 -3.05 12.15
CA GLU A 160 0.73 -3.94 13.29
C GLU A 160 -0.18 -3.54 14.47
N TRP A 161 -0.19 -2.25 14.82
CA TRP A 161 -1.04 -1.74 15.87
C TRP A 161 -2.53 -2.02 15.63
N LEU A 162 -3.00 -1.80 14.38
CA LEU A 162 -4.38 -2.10 13.99
C LEU A 162 -4.70 -3.60 14.16
N SER A 163 -3.81 -4.47 13.71
CA SER A 163 -3.98 -5.93 13.80
C SER A 163 -4.03 -6.39 15.25
N ILE A 164 -3.13 -5.90 16.11
CA ILE A 164 -3.08 -6.22 17.53
C ILE A 164 -4.35 -5.73 18.25
N THR A 165 -4.80 -4.52 17.93
CA THR A 165 -5.88 -3.86 18.68
C THR A 165 -7.27 -4.35 18.27
N TYR A 166 -7.46 -4.64 16.97
CA TYR A 166 -8.80 -4.91 16.42
C TYR A 166 -8.98 -6.31 15.84
N GLY A 167 -7.91 -7.10 15.70
CA GLY A 167 -7.99 -8.45 15.13
C GLY A 167 -8.99 -9.36 15.84
N ALA A 168 -8.94 -9.42 17.15
CA ALA A 168 -9.91 -10.20 17.96
C ALA A 168 -11.34 -9.65 17.92
N ARG A 169 -11.56 -8.49 17.29
CA ARG A 169 -12.86 -7.84 17.16
C ARG A 169 -13.45 -7.95 15.74
N GLY A 170 -12.94 -8.89 14.93
CA GLY A 170 -13.43 -9.19 13.59
C GLY A 170 -12.85 -8.28 12.49
N ILE A 171 -11.78 -7.52 12.77
CA ILE A 171 -11.14 -6.66 11.76
C ILE A 171 -9.86 -7.34 11.26
N GLY A 172 -9.89 -7.80 10.00
CA GLY A 172 -8.71 -8.30 9.33
C GLY A 172 -7.76 -7.16 8.95
N VAL A 173 -6.46 -7.39 9.05
CA VAL A 173 -5.44 -6.42 8.64
C VAL A 173 -4.30 -7.15 7.94
N SER A 174 -3.94 -6.69 6.74
CA SER A 174 -2.73 -7.10 6.05
C SER A 174 -1.84 -5.91 5.74
N CYS A 175 -0.53 -6.13 5.76
CA CYS A 175 0.49 -5.17 5.38
C CYS A 175 1.25 -5.69 4.16
N LEU A 176 1.05 -5.05 3.01
CA LEU A 176 1.77 -5.36 1.78
C LEU A 176 3.11 -4.63 1.77
N CYS A 177 4.22 -5.37 1.71
CA CYS A 177 5.57 -4.83 1.72
C CYS A 177 6.36 -5.30 0.47
N PRO A 178 6.08 -4.73 -0.71
CA PRO A 178 6.81 -5.09 -1.92
C PRO A 178 8.22 -4.46 -1.94
N GLY A 179 9.15 -5.13 -2.62
CA GLY A 179 10.42 -4.56 -3.08
C GLY A 179 10.24 -3.76 -4.36
N GLY A 180 11.19 -3.86 -5.30
CA GLY A 180 11.08 -3.26 -6.63
C GLY A 180 9.89 -3.85 -7.39
N VAL A 181 9.02 -2.99 -7.93
CA VAL A 181 7.86 -3.38 -8.76
C VAL A 181 7.84 -2.53 -10.00
N ASP A 182 7.66 -3.15 -11.15
CA ASP A 182 7.59 -2.46 -12.46
C ASP A 182 6.33 -1.59 -12.52
N THR A 183 6.51 -0.30 -12.25
CA THR A 183 5.45 0.70 -12.06
C THR A 183 6.00 2.09 -12.33
N PRO A 184 5.14 3.10 -12.59
CA PRO A 184 5.56 4.48 -12.74
C PRO A 184 6.37 5.04 -11.55
N LEU A 185 6.18 4.51 -10.35
CA LEU A 185 6.98 4.91 -9.17
C LEU A 185 8.45 4.46 -9.33
N LEU A 186 8.68 3.26 -9.86
CA LEU A 186 10.02 2.76 -10.14
C LEU A 186 10.64 3.44 -11.36
N ASP A 187 9.83 3.85 -12.34
CA ASP A 187 10.31 4.58 -13.53
C ASP A 187 10.88 5.95 -13.18
N ALA A 188 10.44 6.54 -12.07
CA ALA A 188 10.98 7.79 -11.55
C ALA A 188 12.35 7.64 -10.87
N GLU A 189 12.82 6.42 -10.62
CA GLU A 189 14.13 6.15 -10.02
C GLU A 189 15.28 6.33 -11.01
N THR A 190 16.47 6.66 -10.48
CA THR A 190 17.68 6.77 -11.30
C THR A 190 18.06 5.41 -11.91
N PRO A 191 18.73 5.39 -13.08
CA PRO A 191 19.21 4.15 -13.69
C PRO A 191 20.08 3.30 -12.74
N GLN A 192 20.91 3.94 -11.91
CA GLN A 192 21.76 3.27 -10.93
C GLN A 192 20.94 2.56 -9.85
N ARG A 193 19.92 3.23 -9.28
CA ARG A 193 19.02 2.64 -8.29
C ARG A 193 18.21 1.47 -8.89
N ARG A 194 17.70 1.64 -10.13
CA ARG A 194 17.02 0.56 -10.84
C ARG A 194 17.93 -0.65 -11.06
N ALA A 195 19.19 -0.44 -11.43
CA ALA A 195 20.18 -1.52 -11.60
C ALA A 195 20.43 -2.29 -10.30
N LEU A 196 20.53 -1.60 -9.15
CA LEU A 196 20.68 -2.26 -7.84
C LEU A 196 19.46 -3.10 -7.44
N MET A 197 18.28 -2.75 -7.90
CA MET A 197 17.05 -3.48 -7.61
C MET A 197 16.70 -4.54 -8.66
N ALA A 198 17.41 -4.58 -9.79
CA ALA A 198 17.00 -5.28 -11.01
C ALA A 198 16.64 -6.76 -10.80
N GLU A 199 17.45 -7.48 -10.02
CA GLU A 199 17.22 -8.91 -9.74
C GLU A 199 15.95 -9.18 -8.90
N GLY A 200 15.44 -8.17 -8.22
CA GLY A 200 14.27 -8.27 -7.35
C GLY A 200 13.00 -7.61 -7.90
N ILE A 201 13.03 -7.06 -9.11
CA ILE A 201 11.86 -6.40 -9.72
C ILE A 201 10.85 -7.46 -10.15
N VAL A 202 9.60 -7.28 -9.71
CA VAL A 202 8.46 -8.11 -10.12
C VAL A 202 7.41 -7.25 -10.82
N SER A 203 6.51 -7.88 -11.58
CA SER A 203 5.39 -7.17 -12.19
C SER A 203 4.33 -6.75 -11.15
N ALA A 204 3.59 -5.69 -11.43
CA ALA A 204 2.46 -5.28 -10.61
C ALA A 204 1.38 -6.38 -10.52
N ASP A 205 1.20 -7.20 -11.57
CA ASP A 205 0.26 -8.31 -11.57
C ASP A 205 0.70 -9.45 -10.61
N ALA A 206 2.00 -9.72 -10.53
CA ALA A 206 2.53 -10.68 -9.54
C ALA A 206 2.28 -10.20 -8.10
N VAL A 207 2.43 -8.89 -7.85
CA VAL A 207 2.09 -8.29 -6.54
C VAL A 207 0.60 -8.43 -6.26
N ALA A 208 -0.27 -8.12 -7.22
CA ALA A 208 -1.71 -8.25 -7.06
C ALA A 208 -2.14 -9.70 -6.78
N GLN A 209 -1.49 -10.68 -7.42
CA GLN A 209 -1.73 -12.10 -7.12
C GLN A 209 -1.31 -12.45 -5.69
N ALA A 210 -0.12 -12.01 -5.25
CA ALA A 210 0.34 -12.22 -3.87
C ALA A 210 -0.61 -11.60 -2.83
N VAL A 211 -1.24 -10.45 -3.17
CA VAL A 211 -2.28 -9.83 -2.35
C VAL A 211 -3.52 -10.72 -2.25
N VAL A 212 -4.03 -11.23 -3.38
CA VAL A 212 -5.21 -12.13 -3.36
C VAL A 212 -4.96 -13.37 -2.51
N ASP A 213 -3.78 -13.98 -2.67
CA ASP A 213 -3.40 -15.16 -1.90
C ASP A 213 -3.23 -14.83 -0.41
N GLY A 214 -2.58 -13.71 -0.10
CA GLY A 214 -2.42 -13.23 1.28
C GLY A 214 -3.75 -12.89 1.96
N LEU A 215 -4.69 -12.27 1.24
CA LEU A 215 -6.04 -11.99 1.74
C LEU A 215 -6.83 -13.27 2.02
N ARG A 216 -6.74 -14.28 1.11
CA ARG A 216 -7.40 -15.58 1.31
C ARG A 216 -6.90 -16.29 2.56
N GLU A 217 -5.59 -16.23 2.81
CA GLU A 217 -4.95 -16.84 3.98
C GLU A 217 -5.02 -15.94 5.24
N GLU A 218 -5.57 -14.73 5.12
CA GLU A 218 -5.60 -13.71 6.17
C GLU A 218 -4.21 -13.42 6.75
N ARG A 219 -3.19 -13.46 5.86
CA ARG A 219 -1.79 -13.26 6.23
C ARG A 219 -1.56 -11.78 6.54
N PHE A 220 -0.98 -11.49 7.71
CA PHE A 220 -0.66 -10.12 8.10
C PHE A 220 0.39 -9.52 7.16
N LEU A 221 1.57 -10.14 7.04
CA LEU A 221 2.66 -9.62 6.21
C LEU A 221 2.66 -10.30 4.84
N ILE A 222 2.40 -9.51 3.79
CA ILE A 222 2.42 -9.98 2.40
C ILE A 222 3.71 -9.51 1.75
N LEU A 223 4.59 -10.44 1.41
CA LEU A 223 5.89 -10.22 0.77
C LEU A 223 5.88 -10.87 -0.62
N PRO A 224 5.68 -10.08 -1.70
CA PRO A 224 5.70 -10.64 -3.05
C PRO A 224 7.06 -11.23 -3.44
N GLN A 225 8.15 -10.69 -2.88
CA GLN A 225 9.51 -11.18 -3.09
C GLN A 225 10.01 -11.94 -1.84
N PRO A 226 10.26 -13.26 -1.93
CA PRO A 226 10.67 -14.07 -0.78
C PRO A 226 11.98 -13.62 -0.10
N PHE A 227 12.92 -13.06 -0.88
CA PHE A 227 14.20 -12.61 -0.34
C PHE A 227 14.06 -11.51 0.74
N ILE A 228 12.95 -10.74 0.73
CA ILE A 228 12.71 -9.70 1.75
C ILE A 228 12.62 -10.33 3.14
N HIS A 229 11.98 -11.48 3.26
CA HIS A 229 11.90 -12.22 4.53
C HIS A 229 13.29 -12.60 5.06
N GLU A 230 14.15 -13.12 4.20
CA GLU A 230 15.53 -13.46 4.58
C GLU A 230 16.33 -12.22 5.02
N GLN A 231 16.16 -11.10 4.33
CA GLN A 231 16.83 -9.85 4.70
C GLN A 231 16.34 -9.32 6.05
N MET A 232 15.05 -9.45 6.36
CA MET A 232 14.50 -9.11 7.69
C MET A 232 15.16 -9.98 8.79
N GLN A 233 15.28 -11.28 8.57
CA GLN A 233 15.94 -12.19 9.50
C GLN A 233 17.41 -11.80 9.73
N ARG A 234 18.16 -11.49 8.65
CA ARG A 234 19.55 -11.03 8.73
C ARG A 234 19.69 -9.71 9.50
N LYS A 235 18.76 -8.76 9.26
CA LYS A 235 18.71 -7.48 9.99
C LYS A 235 18.46 -7.70 11.48
N ALA A 236 17.52 -8.58 11.84
CA ALA A 236 17.16 -8.86 13.22
C ALA A 236 18.27 -9.61 13.96
N ALA A 237 18.98 -10.53 13.29
CA ALA A 237 20.05 -11.33 13.88
C ALA A 237 21.30 -10.51 14.22
N ASP A 238 21.69 -9.54 13.39
CA ASP A 238 22.87 -8.68 13.60
C ASP A 238 22.66 -7.31 12.92
N PRO A 239 22.04 -6.34 13.61
CA PRO A 239 21.77 -5.01 13.06
C PRO A 239 23.04 -4.26 12.60
N ASP A 240 24.14 -4.41 13.33
CA ASP A 240 25.39 -3.71 13.00
C ASP A 240 26.02 -4.27 11.71
N ARG A 241 26.04 -5.58 11.55
CA ARG A 241 26.49 -6.23 10.32
C ARG A 241 25.59 -5.85 9.16
N TRP A 242 24.27 -5.83 9.37
CA TRP A 242 23.29 -5.38 8.39
C TRP A 242 23.58 -3.96 7.91
N LEU A 243 23.71 -3.01 8.84
CA LEU A 243 23.96 -1.59 8.51
C LEU A 243 25.29 -1.41 7.75
N ARG A 244 26.35 -2.16 8.11
CA ARG A 244 27.60 -2.17 7.34
C ARG A 244 27.40 -2.66 5.90
N GLY A 245 26.56 -3.69 5.72
CA GLY A 245 26.17 -4.20 4.40
C GLY A 245 25.41 -3.17 3.58
N MET A 246 24.41 -2.53 4.18
CA MET A 246 23.59 -1.51 3.51
C MET A 246 24.39 -0.28 3.09
N ARG A 247 25.37 0.16 3.90
CA ARG A 247 26.28 1.25 3.51
C ARG A 247 27.05 0.90 2.22
N ARG A 248 27.59 -0.33 2.11
CA ARG A 248 28.30 -0.75 0.90
C ARG A 248 27.37 -0.85 -0.32
N TRP A 249 26.18 -1.39 -0.09
CA TRP A 249 25.18 -1.53 -1.15
C TRP A 249 24.74 -0.16 -1.68
N GLN A 250 24.45 0.77 -0.78
CA GLN A 250 24.02 2.14 -1.15
C GLN A 250 25.13 2.97 -1.77
N ALA A 251 26.40 2.74 -1.41
CA ALA A 251 27.54 3.40 -2.04
C ALA A 251 27.71 3.07 -3.54
N GLY A 252 27.08 2.02 -4.02
CA GLY A 252 27.02 1.69 -5.46
C GLY A 252 26.10 2.57 -6.30
N VAL A 253 25.40 3.55 -5.69
CA VAL A 253 24.48 4.49 -6.37
C VAL A 253 24.95 5.94 -6.29
N GLY A 254 26.11 6.23 -5.60
CA GLY A 254 26.72 7.55 -5.49
C GLY A 254 27.65 7.89 -6.64
#